data_516366490811e26c4c40ef704ff24dfc
#
_entry.id   516366490811e26c4c40ef704ff24dfc
#
_cell.length_a   1.000
_cell.length_b   1.000
_cell.length_c   1.000
_cell.angle_alpha   90.00
_cell.angle_beta   90.00
_cell.angle_gamma   90.00
#
_symmetry.space_group_name_H-M   'P 1'
#
loop_
_entity.id
_entity.type
_entity.pdbx_description
1 polymer ?
#
loop_
_entity_poly.entity_id
_entity_poly.type
_entity_poly.pdbx_seq_one_letter_code
_entity_poly.pdbx_strand_id
1 'polypeptide(L)' 'MKKLTIKDIAKKFNVSISTVSKALNDSYEISESTKEKIQKYAKENNYKPNFNA' A
#
# COMPACT_ATOMS: atom_id res chain seq x y z
N MET A 1 -0.01 -17.94 -11.05
CA MET A 1 0.27 -17.23 -9.82
C MET A 1 0.02 -15.75 -9.95
N LYS A 2 -0.72 -15.23 -9.03
CA LYS A 2 -1.11 -13.85 -9.12
C LYS A 2 -0.11 -12.93 -8.43
N LYS A 3 0.31 -11.91 -9.13
CA LYS A 3 1.21 -10.95 -8.55
C LYS A 3 0.38 -9.84 -7.89
N LEU A 4 0.71 -9.52 -6.67
CA LEU A 4 0.02 -8.45 -5.97
C LEU A 4 0.38 -7.11 -6.60
N THR A 5 -0.63 -6.30 -6.86
CA THR A 5 -0.42 -4.97 -7.42
C THR A 5 -0.98 -3.93 -6.48
N ILE A 6 -0.62 -2.66 -6.73
CA ILE A 6 -1.13 -1.59 -5.91
C ILE A 6 -2.65 -1.50 -6.00
N LYS A 7 -3.19 -1.87 -7.15
CA LYS A 7 -4.63 -1.91 -7.34
C LYS A 7 -5.28 -2.92 -6.40
N ASP A 8 -4.63 -4.07 -6.26
CA ASP A 8 -5.15 -5.11 -5.38
C ASP A 8 -5.20 -4.63 -3.94
N ILE A 9 -4.17 -3.92 -3.52
CA ILE A 9 -4.12 -3.40 -2.17
C ILE A 9 -5.22 -2.35 -1.97
N ALA A 10 -5.39 -1.47 -2.94
CA ALA A 10 -6.41 -0.44 -2.86
C ALA A 10 -7.79 -1.06 -2.73
N LYS A 11 -8.04 -2.11 -3.48
CA LYS A 11 -9.30 -2.81 -3.43
C LYS A 11 -9.51 -3.48 -2.08
N LYS A 12 -8.46 -4.08 -1.59
CA LYS A 12 -8.52 -4.79 -0.31
C LYS A 12 -8.94 -3.86 0.81
N PHE A 13 -8.44 -2.64 0.79
CA PHE A 13 -8.73 -1.69 1.86
C PHE A 13 -9.79 -0.67 1.48
N ASN A 14 -10.36 -0.84 0.28
CA ASN A 14 -11.42 0.06 -0.19
C ASN A 14 -10.97 1.52 -0.18
N VAL A 15 -9.79 1.75 -0.71
CA VAL A 15 -9.22 3.08 -0.80
C VAL A 15 -8.71 3.30 -2.22
N SER A 16 -8.32 4.52 -2.53
CA SER A 16 -7.80 4.84 -3.85
C SER A 16 -6.36 4.37 -3.99
N ILE A 17 -5.92 4.22 -5.23
CA ILE A 17 -4.54 3.86 -5.49
C ILE A 17 -3.60 4.91 -4.92
N SER A 18 -3.99 6.18 -5.04
CA SER A 18 -3.20 7.27 -4.47
C SER A 18 -3.00 7.11 -2.97
N THR A 19 -4.06 6.68 -2.29
CA THR A 19 -3.99 6.47 -0.85
C THR A 19 -2.99 5.37 -0.51
N VAL A 20 -3.03 4.27 -1.27
CA VAL A 20 -2.10 3.18 -1.03
C VAL A 20 -0.67 3.64 -1.28
N SER A 21 -0.47 4.37 -2.37
CA SER A 21 0.86 4.87 -2.70
C SER A 21 1.41 5.75 -1.58
N LYS A 22 0.58 6.64 -1.07
CA LYS A 22 1.01 7.52 0.02
C LYS A 22 1.27 6.72 1.30
N ALA A 23 0.44 5.74 1.56
CA ALA A 23 0.63 4.91 2.75
C ALA A 23 1.95 4.15 2.69
N LEU A 24 2.26 3.60 1.53
CA LEU A 24 3.52 2.87 1.35
C LEU A 24 4.72 3.79 1.41
N ASN A 25 4.52 5.05 1.06
CA ASN A 25 5.58 6.04 1.08
C ASN A 25 5.67 6.76 2.42
N ASP A 26 4.93 6.30 3.40
CA ASP A 26 4.96 6.85 4.75
C ASP A 26 4.58 8.33 4.78
N SER A 27 3.60 8.68 3.97
CA SER A 27 3.15 10.07 3.88
C SER A 27 2.38 10.48 5.13
N TYR A 28 2.60 11.70 5.58
CA TYR A 28 1.91 12.22 6.77
C TYR A 28 0.42 12.43 6.49
N GLU A 29 0.04 12.45 5.22
CA GLU A 29 -1.37 12.63 4.85
C GLU A 29 -2.23 11.44 5.18
N ILE A 30 -1.60 10.28 5.38
CA ILE A 30 -2.32 9.06 5.71
C ILE A 30 -2.19 8.81 7.20
N SER A 31 -3.30 8.45 7.84
CA SER A 31 -3.27 8.17 9.27
C SER A 31 -2.36 6.98 9.54
N GLU A 32 -1.76 6.97 10.74
CA GLU A 32 -0.84 5.91 11.09
C GLU A 32 -1.50 4.55 11.08
N SER A 33 -2.73 4.50 11.54
CA SER A 33 -3.50 3.28 11.53
C SER A 33 -3.59 2.69 10.13
N THR A 34 -3.97 3.54 9.17
CA THR A 34 -4.12 3.11 7.80
C THR A 34 -2.78 2.72 7.19
N LYS A 35 -1.75 3.52 7.48
CA LYS A 35 -0.41 3.23 6.98
C LYS A 35 0.05 1.85 7.45
N GLU A 36 -0.14 1.58 8.73
CA GLU A 36 0.28 0.32 9.29
C GLU A 36 -0.41 -0.86 8.61
N LYS A 37 -1.70 -0.75 8.43
CA LYS A 37 -2.46 -1.83 7.82
C LYS A 37 -1.98 -2.09 6.41
N ILE A 38 -1.81 -1.04 5.64
CA ILE A 38 -1.42 -1.19 4.25
C ILE A 38 0.02 -1.68 4.14
N GLN A 39 0.91 -1.12 4.93
CA GLN A 39 2.30 -1.54 4.91
C GLN A 39 2.47 -2.99 5.35
N LYS A 40 1.73 -3.37 6.37
CA LYS A 40 1.80 -4.74 6.86
C LYS A 40 1.30 -5.71 5.79
N TYR A 41 0.19 -5.38 5.17
CA TYR A 41 -0.37 -6.23 4.13
C TYR A 41 0.61 -6.39 2.96
N ALA A 42 1.20 -5.28 2.56
CA ALA A 42 2.17 -5.33 1.46
C ALA A 42 3.37 -6.19 1.84
N LYS A 43 3.84 -6.04 3.05
CA LYS A 43 5.00 -6.80 3.51
C LYS A 43 4.68 -8.30 3.56
N GLU A 44 3.51 -8.65 4.06
CA GLU A 44 3.11 -10.05 4.17
C GLU A 44 3.01 -10.72 2.81
N ASN A 45 2.72 -9.94 1.78
CA ASN A 45 2.57 -10.46 0.43
C ASN A 45 3.79 -10.17 -0.44
N ASN A 46 4.87 -9.77 0.18
CA ASN A 46 6.13 -9.48 -0.53
C ASN A 46 5.97 -8.43 -1.62
N TYR A 47 5.04 -7.52 -1.42
CA TYR A 47 4.86 -6.44 -2.37
C TYR A 47 5.89 -5.35 -2.09
N LYS A 48 6.65 -5.00 -3.10
CA LYS A 48 7.64 -3.93 -2.96
C LYS A 48 7.25 -2.78 -3.85
N PRO A 49 6.98 -1.62 -3.26
CA PRO A 49 6.67 -0.45 -4.08
C PRO A 49 7.87 -0.10 -4.93
N ASN A 50 7.58 0.28 -6.15
CA ASN A 50 8.64 0.62 -7.07
C ASN A 50 8.90 2.11 -7.01
N PHE A 51 9.64 2.51 -6.00
CA PHE A 51 10.03 3.90 -5.88
C PHE A 51 11.31 4.08 -6.64
N ASN A 52 11.17 4.50 -7.82
CA ASN A 52 12.32 4.68 -8.62
C ASN A 52 13.16 5.85 -8.15
N ALA A 53 14.35 5.57 -7.81
CA ALA A 53 15.22 6.62 -7.34
C ALA A 53 15.72 7.45 -8.51
#